data_2499cc5e4a14a26d8c8dfdbdb91dd353
#
_entry.id   2499cc5e4a14a26d8c8dfdbdb91dd353
#
_cell.length_a   1.000
_cell.length_b   1.000
_cell.length_c   1.000
_cell.angle_alpha   90.00
_cell.angle_beta   90.00
_cell.angle_gamma   90.00
#
_symmetry.space_group_name_H-M   'P 1'
#
loop_
_entity.id
_entity.type
_entity.pdbx_description
1 polymer ?
#
loop_
_entity_poly.entity_id
_entity_poly.type
_entity_poly.pdbx_seq_one_letter_code
_entity_poly.pdbx_strand_id
1 'polypeptide(L)'
;MTPLTVPLNEAARPLDRLADFPAIPEGWAYLDTAATAQKPQTVIDAITRAYDTTYATVHRGVYQRSADMTLAYEAARRRVAGFIGAASPDECVFVRGATEGINLVAQCWAETQLKAGDRILLSQLEHHSNIVPWQLAAERVGAAIDVVPLTPDHAIDLDDMAAMLTPAHKLVALAHVSNVTGAVLDARRAAELAHGVGAKLLLDGCQAVPRLPVDVAALGCDFYVFSAHKLYGPTGIGVLWGRGELLEAMPPYQGGGAMIDKVSFAGTTYAAPPARFEAGTPHIVGVLGLHAAIDYVDAIGLEAIHAHEGALVREAREALSGLNSVRLFGPADSAGIVSFMVKGVHPHDVGTILDEGRVAIRAGHHCAQPLMDHLGIPATARASFGVYNGPRDVAALVKGIERVTRIFG
;
A
#
# COMPACT_ATOMS: atom_id res chain seq x y z
N MET A 1 4.67 -6.80 26.32
CA MET A 1 5.64 -7.17 25.26
C MET A 1 5.80 -5.93 24.38
N THR A 2 7.03 -5.46 24.19
CA THR A 2 7.37 -4.24 23.48
C THR A 2 6.83 -4.29 22.04
N PRO A 3 6.32 -3.18 21.48
CA PRO A 3 5.93 -3.14 20.08
C PRO A 3 7.10 -3.58 19.21
N LEU A 4 6.83 -4.30 18.10
CA LEU A 4 7.82 -4.64 17.08
C LEU A 4 8.26 -3.36 16.33
N THR A 5 8.84 -2.42 17.06
CA THR A 5 9.78 -1.46 16.50
C THR A 5 11.05 -2.26 16.26
N VAL A 6 11.27 -2.68 15.02
CA VAL A 6 12.57 -3.22 14.62
C VAL A 6 13.59 -2.13 14.95
N PRO A 7 14.50 -2.32 15.92
CA PRO A 7 15.46 -1.28 16.24
C PRO A 7 16.29 -1.04 14.97
N LEU A 8 16.34 0.20 14.53
CA LEU A 8 17.18 0.61 13.40
C LEU A 8 18.63 0.27 13.75
N ASN A 9 19.17 -0.74 13.08
CA ASN A 9 20.55 -1.15 13.27
C ASN A 9 21.45 -0.04 12.70
N GLU A 10 22.12 0.73 13.56
CA GLU A 10 22.99 1.85 13.18
C GLU A 10 24.18 1.48 12.28
N ALA A 11 24.41 0.17 12.06
CA ALA A 11 25.55 -0.36 11.32
C ALA A 11 25.22 -0.89 9.92
N ALA A 12 23.98 -0.78 9.42
CA ALA A 12 23.64 -1.25 8.08
C ALA A 12 24.31 -0.36 7.02
N ARG A 13 25.12 -0.96 6.12
CA ARG A 13 25.69 -0.24 4.97
C ARG A 13 24.55 0.29 4.10
N PRO A 14 24.62 1.55 3.61
CA PRO A 14 23.64 2.07 2.67
C PRO A 14 23.50 1.13 1.47
N LEU A 15 22.26 0.89 1.02
CA LEU A 15 22.02 0.15 -0.21
C LEU A 15 22.49 1.02 -1.39
N ASP A 16 23.08 0.37 -2.39
CA ASP A 16 23.42 0.98 -3.67
C ASP A 16 22.77 0.14 -4.79
N ARG A 17 21.53 0.45 -5.12
CA ARG A 17 20.70 -0.31 -6.08
C ARG A 17 20.27 0.51 -7.29
N LEU A 18 20.76 1.74 -7.43
CA LEU A 18 20.34 2.60 -8.54
C LEU A 18 20.55 1.97 -9.92
N ALA A 19 21.64 1.23 -10.10
CA ALA A 19 21.97 0.58 -11.39
C ALA A 19 20.93 -0.50 -11.79
N ASP A 20 20.15 -1.02 -10.86
CA ASP A 20 19.11 -1.99 -11.14
C ASP A 20 17.88 -1.36 -11.84
N PHE A 21 17.76 -0.02 -11.85
CA PHE A 21 16.57 0.73 -12.28
C PHE A 21 16.80 1.57 -13.53
N PRO A 22 16.69 0.97 -14.72
CA PRO A 22 17.07 1.62 -15.97
C PRO A 22 16.20 2.83 -16.35
N ALA A 23 15.01 2.96 -15.79
CA ALA A 23 14.09 4.06 -16.08
C ALA A 23 14.39 5.34 -15.28
N ILE A 24 15.32 5.31 -14.32
CA ILE A 24 15.78 6.51 -13.61
C ILE A 24 16.91 7.15 -14.44
N PRO A 25 16.69 8.34 -15.02
CA PRO A 25 17.72 8.97 -15.85
C PRO A 25 18.95 9.35 -15.01
N GLU A 26 20.12 9.36 -15.63
CA GLU A 26 21.37 9.78 -14.97
C GLU A 26 21.25 11.20 -14.40
N GLY A 27 21.67 11.37 -13.15
CA GLY A 27 21.66 12.65 -12.46
C GLY A 27 20.29 13.06 -11.90
N TRP A 28 19.27 12.21 -11.99
CA TRP A 28 17.97 12.45 -11.35
C TRP A 28 17.92 11.86 -9.95
N ALA A 29 17.24 12.58 -9.05
CA ALA A 29 16.80 12.10 -7.74
C ALA A 29 15.29 11.80 -7.81
N TYR A 30 14.92 10.53 -7.97
CA TYR A 30 13.52 10.11 -8.00
C TYR A 30 13.03 9.89 -6.56
N LEU A 31 12.30 10.86 -6.01
CA LEU A 31 11.80 10.88 -4.64
C LEU A 31 10.26 10.80 -4.58
N ASP A 32 9.63 10.07 -5.51
CA ASP A 32 8.17 9.86 -5.53
C ASP A 32 7.78 8.36 -5.46
N THR A 33 8.58 7.56 -4.76
CA THR A 33 8.37 6.11 -4.57
C THR A 33 7.02 5.77 -3.95
N ALA A 34 6.51 6.59 -3.02
CA ALA A 34 5.21 6.37 -2.39
C ALA A 34 4.01 6.56 -3.35
N ALA A 35 4.19 7.22 -4.50
CA ALA A 35 3.19 7.26 -5.55
C ALA A 35 3.29 6.00 -6.43
N THR A 36 4.48 5.69 -6.93
CA THR A 36 4.81 4.46 -7.67
C THR A 36 6.31 4.22 -7.62
N ALA A 37 6.74 3.02 -7.25
CA ALA A 37 8.16 2.66 -7.28
C ALA A 37 8.63 2.44 -8.73
N GLN A 38 9.89 2.72 -9.03
CA GLN A 38 10.52 2.32 -10.29
C GLN A 38 10.66 0.80 -10.36
N LYS A 39 10.82 0.25 -11.56
CA LYS A 39 10.88 -1.20 -11.79
C LYS A 39 12.32 -1.64 -11.98
N PRO A 40 12.83 -2.60 -11.22
CA PRO A 40 14.16 -3.14 -11.47
C PRO A 40 14.18 -3.92 -12.79
N GLN A 41 15.35 -4.01 -13.41
CA GLN A 41 15.53 -4.71 -14.70
C GLN A 41 15.02 -6.15 -14.63
N THR A 42 15.19 -6.83 -13.52
CA THR A 42 14.72 -8.22 -13.31
C THR A 42 13.21 -8.36 -13.47
N VAL A 43 12.43 -7.37 -13.02
CA VAL A 43 10.96 -7.34 -13.19
C VAL A 43 10.59 -7.05 -14.65
N ILE A 44 11.29 -6.11 -15.29
CA ILE A 44 11.10 -5.80 -16.72
C ILE A 44 11.38 -7.04 -17.56
N ASP A 45 12.47 -7.74 -17.30
CA ASP A 45 12.87 -8.96 -18.01
C ASP A 45 11.87 -10.10 -17.80
N ALA A 46 11.33 -10.26 -16.59
CA ALA A 46 10.31 -11.26 -16.30
C ALA A 46 9.03 -11.03 -17.11
N ILE A 47 8.57 -9.77 -17.19
CA ILE A 47 7.41 -9.35 -17.98
C ILE A 47 7.65 -9.59 -19.46
N THR A 48 8.81 -9.14 -19.98
CA THR A 48 9.20 -9.30 -21.37
C THR A 48 9.26 -10.78 -21.75
N ARG A 49 9.94 -11.61 -20.95
CA ARG A 49 10.05 -13.05 -21.18
C ARG A 49 8.69 -13.75 -21.17
N ALA A 50 7.79 -13.31 -20.29
CA ALA A 50 6.45 -13.87 -20.24
C ALA A 50 5.69 -13.65 -21.54
N TYR A 51 5.81 -12.47 -22.18
CA TYR A 51 5.15 -12.19 -23.45
C TYR A 51 5.84 -12.80 -24.68
N ASP A 52 7.15 -12.73 -24.75
CA ASP A 52 7.88 -13.12 -25.97
C ASP A 52 8.16 -14.61 -26.09
N THR A 53 8.24 -15.33 -24.97
CA THR A 53 8.67 -16.75 -24.98
C THR A 53 7.68 -17.73 -24.40
N THR A 54 6.92 -17.39 -23.33
CA THR A 54 6.17 -18.39 -22.56
C THR A 54 4.65 -18.17 -22.54
N TYR A 55 4.15 -17.06 -23.10
CA TYR A 55 2.75 -16.68 -22.96
C TYR A 55 1.76 -17.76 -23.41
N ALA A 56 0.80 -18.04 -22.55
CA ALA A 56 -0.35 -18.90 -22.81
C ALA A 56 -1.50 -18.53 -21.86
N THR A 57 -2.70 -19.07 -22.14
CA THR A 57 -3.82 -19.01 -21.20
C THR A 57 -3.52 -19.82 -19.96
N VAL A 58 -4.20 -19.52 -18.84
CA VAL A 58 -4.11 -20.29 -17.59
C VAL A 58 -5.39 -21.07 -17.31
N HIS A 59 -5.29 -22.16 -16.55
CA HIS A 59 -6.34 -23.04 -16.01
C HIS A 59 -7.17 -23.85 -17.00
N ARG A 60 -7.35 -23.42 -18.26
CA ARG A 60 -8.32 -24.02 -19.18
C ARG A 60 -7.74 -24.60 -20.47
N GLY A 61 -6.45 -24.41 -20.74
CA GLY A 61 -5.80 -24.94 -21.93
C GLY A 61 -5.42 -26.41 -21.75
N VAL A 62 -5.66 -27.23 -22.77
CA VAL A 62 -5.31 -28.67 -22.78
C VAL A 62 -3.96 -28.95 -23.46
N TYR A 63 -3.06 -27.97 -23.49
CA TYR A 63 -1.73 -28.08 -24.11
C TYR A 63 -0.64 -27.66 -23.12
N GLN A 64 0.59 -28.18 -23.32
CA GLN A 64 1.69 -28.07 -22.37
C GLN A 64 2.00 -26.62 -21.94
N ARG A 65 2.05 -25.68 -22.87
CA ARG A 65 2.32 -24.27 -22.55
C ARG A 65 1.29 -23.65 -21.59
N SER A 66 0.01 -24.06 -21.71
CA SER A 66 -1.02 -23.59 -20.78
C SER A 66 -0.85 -24.22 -19.39
N ALA A 67 -0.45 -25.50 -19.33
CA ALA A 67 -0.14 -26.15 -18.07
C ALA A 67 1.05 -25.47 -17.38
N ASP A 68 2.14 -25.20 -18.12
CA ASP A 68 3.34 -24.54 -17.60
C ASP A 68 3.02 -23.11 -17.10
N MET A 69 2.22 -22.36 -17.86
CA MET A 69 1.80 -20.99 -17.47
C MET A 69 0.88 -21.01 -16.24
N THR A 70 0.00 -22.01 -16.12
CA THR A 70 -0.84 -22.19 -14.92
C THR A 70 0.03 -22.52 -13.71
N LEU A 71 1.02 -23.38 -13.84
CA LEU A 71 1.96 -23.67 -12.75
C LEU A 71 2.74 -22.43 -12.31
N ALA A 72 3.19 -21.60 -13.25
CA ALA A 72 3.89 -20.35 -12.96
C ALA A 72 2.97 -19.31 -12.28
N TYR A 73 1.72 -19.20 -12.73
CA TYR A 73 0.71 -18.32 -12.15
C TYR A 73 0.40 -18.69 -10.70
N GLU A 74 0.17 -19.99 -10.43
CA GLU A 74 -0.12 -20.47 -9.08
C GLU A 74 1.15 -20.51 -8.19
N ALA A 75 2.35 -20.63 -8.77
CA ALA A 75 3.59 -20.43 -8.03
C ALA A 75 3.73 -18.98 -7.55
N ALA A 76 3.32 -18.00 -8.36
CA ALA A 76 3.29 -16.61 -7.96
C ALA A 76 2.30 -16.37 -6.80
N ARG A 77 1.13 -17.02 -6.80
CA ARG A 77 0.16 -16.94 -5.69
C ARG A 77 0.76 -17.50 -4.40
N ARG A 78 1.39 -18.67 -4.45
CA ARG A 78 2.12 -19.25 -3.29
C ARG A 78 3.23 -18.33 -2.81
N ARG A 79 3.93 -17.67 -3.73
CA ARG A 79 4.99 -16.72 -3.40
C ARG A 79 4.46 -15.50 -2.65
N VAL A 80 3.33 -14.95 -3.12
CA VAL A 80 2.62 -13.86 -2.43
C VAL A 80 2.20 -14.30 -1.03
N ALA A 81 1.57 -15.46 -0.90
CA ALA A 81 1.14 -15.99 0.40
C ALA A 81 2.31 -16.11 1.37
N GLY A 82 3.43 -16.70 0.94
CA GLY A 82 4.64 -16.80 1.76
C GLY A 82 5.25 -15.44 2.13
N PHE A 83 5.16 -14.44 1.24
CA PHE A 83 5.72 -13.12 1.47
C PHE A 83 4.97 -12.31 2.54
N ILE A 84 3.66 -12.50 2.66
CA ILE A 84 2.83 -11.82 3.68
C ILE A 84 2.46 -12.71 4.87
N GLY A 85 3.01 -13.91 4.99
CA GLY A 85 2.71 -14.83 6.09
C GLY A 85 1.28 -15.37 6.09
N ALA A 86 0.65 -15.51 4.90
CA ALA A 86 -0.68 -16.12 4.77
C ALA A 86 -0.64 -17.63 5.00
N ALA A 87 -1.67 -18.17 5.67
CA ALA A 87 -1.76 -19.61 5.97
C ALA A 87 -1.98 -20.47 4.73
N SER A 88 -2.68 -19.94 3.73
CA SER A 88 -2.96 -20.61 2.45
C SER A 88 -2.84 -19.64 1.28
N PRO A 89 -2.33 -20.06 0.11
CA PRO A 89 -2.43 -19.29 -1.11
C PRO A 89 -3.88 -19.01 -1.54
N ASP A 90 -4.84 -19.84 -1.13
CA ASP A 90 -6.26 -19.67 -1.44
C ASP A 90 -6.89 -18.46 -0.74
N GLU A 91 -6.21 -17.90 0.26
CA GLU A 91 -6.56 -16.65 0.93
C GLU A 91 -6.09 -15.40 0.16
N CYS A 92 -5.33 -15.56 -0.92
CA CYS A 92 -4.79 -14.47 -1.74
C CYS A 92 -5.56 -14.34 -3.05
N VAL A 93 -6.28 -13.25 -3.21
CA VAL A 93 -7.05 -12.89 -4.42
C VAL A 93 -6.27 -11.86 -5.22
N PHE A 94 -6.02 -12.12 -6.51
CA PHE A 94 -5.43 -11.13 -7.41
C PHE A 94 -6.48 -10.13 -7.86
N VAL A 95 -6.17 -8.86 -7.67
CA VAL A 95 -6.98 -7.69 -8.02
C VAL A 95 -6.16 -6.71 -8.85
N ARG A 96 -6.78 -5.68 -9.45
CA ARG A 96 -6.05 -4.65 -10.21
C ARG A 96 -5.20 -3.71 -9.34
N GLY A 97 -5.41 -3.74 -8.03
CA GLY A 97 -4.72 -2.94 -7.03
C GLY A 97 -5.53 -2.84 -5.74
N ALA A 98 -4.98 -2.23 -4.70
CA ALA A 98 -5.64 -2.11 -3.40
C ALA A 98 -7.02 -1.45 -3.48
N THR A 99 -7.21 -0.46 -4.36
CA THR A 99 -8.52 0.18 -4.57
C THR A 99 -9.60 -0.84 -4.95
N GLU A 100 -9.29 -1.78 -5.86
CA GLU A 100 -10.24 -2.85 -6.19
C GLU A 100 -10.43 -3.82 -5.03
N GLY A 101 -9.36 -4.21 -4.33
CA GLY A 101 -9.46 -5.08 -3.15
C GLY A 101 -10.36 -4.51 -2.06
N ILE A 102 -10.24 -3.22 -1.77
CA ILE A 102 -11.10 -2.54 -0.79
C ILE A 102 -12.55 -2.48 -1.29
N ASN A 103 -12.79 -2.16 -2.57
CA ASN A 103 -14.14 -2.19 -3.15
C ASN A 103 -14.76 -3.59 -3.11
N LEU A 104 -13.96 -4.64 -3.34
CA LEU A 104 -14.42 -6.02 -3.23
C LEU A 104 -14.90 -6.33 -1.81
N VAL A 105 -14.12 -5.98 -0.79
CA VAL A 105 -14.53 -6.16 0.62
C VAL A 105 -15.75 -5.30 0.95
N ALA A 106 -15.81 -4.06 0.48
CA ALA A 106 -16.94 -3.17 0.70
C ALA A 106 -18.25 -3.75 0.13
N GLN A 107 -18.23 -4.27 -1.10
CA GLN A 107 -19.43 -4.81 -1.75
C GLN A 107 -19.79 -6.22 -1.30
N CYS A 108 -18.78 -7.10 -1.16
CA CYS A 108 -19.06 -8.51 -0.90
C CYS A 108 -19.14 -8.84 0.60
N TRP A 109 -18.44 -8.10 1.45
CA TRP A 109 -18.49 -8.31 2.88
C TRP A 109 -19.33 -7.23 3.58
N ALA A 110 -18.98 -5.94 3.44
CA ALA A 110 -19.64 -4.91 4.23
C ALA A 110 -21.14 -4.78 3.87
N GLU A 111 -21.48 -4.72 2.58
CA GLU A 111 -22.90 -4.62 2.16
C GLU A 111 -23.74 -5.85 2.53
N THR A 112 -23.12 -7.00 2.80
CA THR A 112 -23.84 -8.24 3.20
C THR A 112 -23.87 -8.47 4.69
N GLN A 113 -22.96 -7.89 5.45
CA GLN A 113 -22.83 -8.09 6.90
C GLN A 113 -23.33 -6.89 7.72
N LEU A 114 -23.30 -5.68 7.15
CA LEU A 114 -23.73 -4.46 7.82
C LEU A 114 -25.21 -4.17 7.58
N LYS A 115 -25.79 -3.44 8.53
CA LYS A 115 -27.19 -2.97 8.49
C LYS A 115 -27.30 -1.58 9.11
N ALA A 116 -28.48 -0.99 8.99
CA ALA A 116 -28.78 0.29 9.63
C ALA A 116 -28.49 0.26 11.14
N GLY A 117 -27.76 1.28 11.60
CA GLY A 117 -27.30 1.40 12.98
C GLY A 117 -25.91 0.80 13.26
N ASP A 118 -25.37 -0.01 12.36
CA ASP A 118 -23.96 -0.41 12.44
C ASP A 118 -23.01 0.72 12.08
N ARG A 119 -21.75 0.62 12.47
CA ARG A 119 -20.73 1.66 12.27
C ARG A 119 -19.46 1.08 11.66
N ILE A 120 -18.79 1.90 10.85
CA ILE A 120 -17.45 1.67 10.29
C ILE A 120 -16.52 2.70 10.90
N LEU A 121 -15.35 2.26 11.39
CA LEU A 121 -14.33 3.15 11.94
C LEU A 121 -13.19 3.30 10.93
N LEU A 122 -12.89 4.54 10.54
CA LEU A 122 -11.77 4.94 9.69
C LEU A 122 -10.82 5.84 10.49
N SER A 123 -9.72 6.27 9.87
CA SER A 123 -8.87 7.34 10.43
C SER A 123 -8.78 8.56 9.49
N GLN A 124 -8.27 9.66 10.03
CA GLN A 124 -7.98 10.85 9.24
C GLN A 124 -6.79 10.68 8.29
N LEU A 125 -5.98 9.62 8.46
CA LEU A 125 -4.82 9.33 7.60
C LEU A 125 -5.15 8.58 6.31
N GLU A 126 -6.42 8.17 6.12
CA GLU A 126 -6.76 7.24 5.06
C GLU A 126 -6.60 7.84 3.66
N HIS A 127 -6.04 7.02 2.77
CA HIS A 127 -6.09 7.29 1.33
C HIS A 127 -7.56 7.23 0.85
N HIS A 128 -7.93 8.02 -0.16
CA HIS A 128 -9.30 8.05 -0.70
C HIS A 128 -9.84 6.66 -1.05
N SER A 129 -9.00 5.72 -1.48
CA SER A 129 -9.40 4.33 -1.75
C SER A 129 -9.85 3.57 -0.50
N ASN A 130 -9.45 4.03 0.71
CA ASN A 130 -9.90 3.47 1.99
C ASN A 130 -10.91 4.36 2.71
N ILE A 131 -11.55 5.27 1.99
CA ILE A 131 -12.65 6.13 2.48
C ILE A 131 -13.89 5.92 1.60
N VAL A 132 -13.76 6.20 0.31
CA VAL A 132 -14.90 6.28 -0.62
C VAL A 132 -15.69 4.97 -0.74
N PRO A 133 -15.07 3.79 -0.84
CA PRO A 133 -15.82 2.53 -0.88
C PRO A 133 -16.68 2.30 0.37
N TRP A 134 -16.18 2.72 1.55
CA TRP A 134 -16.91 2.60 2.80
C TRP A 134 -18.07 3.59 2.88
N GLN A 135 -17.93 4.80 2.34
CA GLN A 135 -19.03 5.77 2.22
C GLN A 135 -20.15 5.20 1.35
N LEU A 136 -19.80 4.63 0.19
CA LEU A 136 -20.76 4.01 -0.71
C LEU A 136 -21.48 2.80 -0.08
N ALA A 137 -20.74 1.93 0.62
CA ALA A 137 -21.32 0.78 1.32
C ALA A 137 -22.23 1.24 2.49
N ALA A 138 -21.75 2.18 3.31
CA ALA A 138 -22.51 2.72 4.43
C ALA A 138 -23.83 3.36 3.98
N GLU A 139 -23.81 4.15 2.89
CA GLU A 139 -25.02 4.75 2.30
C GLU A 139 -26.05 3.68 1.89
N ARG A 140 -25.59 2.58 1.25
CA ARG A 140 -26.48 1.51 0.77
C ARG A 140 -27.16 0.74 1.88
N VAL A 141 -26.45 0.53 3.01
CA VAL A 141 -26.97 -0.30 4.12
C VAL A 141 -27.51 0.52 5.30
N GLY A 142 -27.36 1.85 5.28
CA GLY A 142 -27.76 2.74 6.37
C GLY A 142 -26.81 2.68 7.58
N ALA A 143 -25.55 2.31 7.39
CA ALA A 143 -24.51 2.36 8.41
C ALA A 143 -23.92 3.77 8.55
N ALA A 144 -23.21 4.03 9.64
CA ALA A 144 -22.52 5.30 9.88
C ALA A 144 -21.00 5.10 9.85
N ILE A 145 -20.25 6.20 9.58
CA ILE A 145 -18.80 6.22 9.62
C ILE A 145 -18.35 7.11 10.78
N ASP A 146 -17.44 6.58 11.61
CA ASP A 146 -16.69 7.33 12.60
C ASP A 146 -15.23 7.45 12.17
N VAL A 147 -14.57 8.50 12.66
CA VAL A 147 -13.19 8.78 12.27
C VAL A 147 -12.32 8.96 13.52
N VAL A 148 -11.30 8.13 13.67
CA VAL A 148 -10.31 8.23 14.75
C VAL A 148 -9.46 9.47 14.55
N PRO A 149 -9.27 10.31 15.57
CA PRO A 149 -8.36 11.44 15.52
C PRO A 149 -6.89 11.00 15.45
N LEU A 150 -6.01 11.98 15.29
CA LEU A 150 -4.56 11.78 15.25
C LEU A 150 -3.90 12.28 16.52
N THR A 151 -2.78 11.65 16.85
CA THR A 151 -1.82 12.14 17.83
C THR A 151 -1.17 13.46 17.36
N PRO A 152 -0.52 14.24 18.24
CA PRO A 152 0.16 15.48 17.87
C PRO A 152 1.25 15.33 16.79
N ASP A 153 1.85 14.15 16.65
CA ASP A 153 2.83 13.80 15.62
C ASP A 153 2.21 13.18 14.36
N HIS A 154 0.88 13.27 14.25
CA HIS A 154 0.10 12.83 13.10
C HIS A 154 0.15 11.30 12.83
N ALA A 155 0.15 10.50 13.88
CA ALA A 155 -0.14 9.06 13.83
C ALA A 155 -1.60 8.80 14.26
N ILE A 156 -2.12 7.60 14.00
CA ILE A 156 -3.46 7.20 14.46
C ILE A 156 -3.44 7.07 15.99
N ASP A 157 -4.38 7.74 16.68
CA ASP A 157 -4.49 7.65 18.14
C ASP A 157 -5.27 6.38 18.55
N LEU A 158 -4.54 5.36 18.99
CA LEU A 158 -5.14 4.09 19.42
C LEU A 158 -5.79 4.15 20.80
N ASP A 159 -5.49 5.15 21.62
CA ASP A 159 -6.20 5.36 22.89
C ASP A 159 -7.57 5.98 22.63
N ASP A 160 -7.64 6.96 21.77
CA ASP A 160 -8.91 7.51 21.30
C ASP A 160 -9.71 6.48 20.51
N MET A 161 -9.06 5.66 19.67
CA MET A 161 -9.73 4.52 19.03
C MET A 161 -10.39 3.59 20.05
N ALA A 162 -9.68 3.23 21.12
CA ALA A 162 -10.20 2.37 22.17
C ALA A 162 -11.42 2.99 22.89
N ALA A 163 -11.39 4.31 23.10
CA ALA A 163 -12.50 5.04 23.73
C ALA A 163 -13.73 5.16 22.80
N MET A 164 -13.53 5.21 21.49
CA MET A 164 -14.60 5.33 20.50
C MET A 164 -15.29 4.00 20.17
N LEU A 165 -14.56 2.89 20.24
CA LEU A 165 -15.06 1.58 19.82
C LEU A 165 -16.21 1.10 20.70
N THR A 166 -17.28 0.61 20.06
CA THR A 166 -18.48 0.03 20.67
C THR A 166 -18.91 -1.21 19.89
N PRO A 167 -19.79 -2.08 20.43
CA PRO A 167 -20.34 -3.21 19.68
C PRO A 167 -21.13 -2.85 18.41
N ALA A 168 -21.46 -1.57 18.18
CA ALA A 168 -22.04 -1.10 16.93
C ALA A 168 -21.00 -1.06 15.79
N HIS A 169 -19.72 -0.91 16.10
CA HIS A 169 -18.66 -0.98 15.10
C HIS A 169 -18.51 -2.43 14.65
N LYS A 170 -18.59 -2.63 13.31
CA LYS A 170 -18.48 -3.95 12.68
C LYS A 170 -17.25 -4.06 11.81
N LEU A 171 -16.71 -2.92 11.38
CA LEU A 171 -15.51 -2.82 10.57
C LEU A 171 -14.65 -1.67 11.07
N VAL A 172 -13.36 -1.93 11.13
CA VAL A 172 -12.28 -0.95 11.27
C VAL A 172 -11.43 -1.05 9.99
N ALA A 173 -11.19 0.06 9.30
CA ALA A 173 -10.37 0.05 8.08
C ALA A 173 -9.30 1.15 8.16
N LEU A 174 -8.03 0.74 8.27
CA LEU A 174 -6.91 1.63 8.59
C LEU A 174 -5.72 1.41 7.65
N ALA A 175 -4.98 2.48 7.39
CA ALA A 175 -3.69 2.41 6.74
C ALA A 175 -2.64 1.79 7.70
N HIS A 176 -1.93 0.75 7.25
CA HIS A 176 -0.82 0.17 8.02
C HIS A 176 0.37 1.14 8.09
N VAL A 177 0.63 1.85 6.98
CA VAL A 177 1.56 2.98 6.93
C VAL A 177 0.93 4.12 6.15
N SER A 178 0.93 5.32 6.71
CA SER A 178 0.39 6.50 6.03
C SER A 178 1.19 6.87 4.78
N ASN A 179 0.48 7.09 3.68
CA ASN A 179 1.10 7.55 2.43
C ASN A 179 1.49 9.05 2.44
N VAL A 180 1.15 9.77 3.50
CA VAL A 180 1.48 11.20 3.67
C VAL A 180 2.49 11.40 4.79
N THR A 181 2.17 10.95 6.00
CA THR A 181 3.02 11.19 7.17
C THR A 181 4.11 10.15 7.36
N GLY A 182 3.97 8.98 6.72
CA GLY A 182 4.85 7.83 6.94
C GLY A 182 4.69 7.19 8.33
N ALA A 183 3.69 7.61 9.11
CA ALA A 183 3.38 7.02 10.41
C ALA A 183 3.03 5.54 10.25
N VAL A 184 3.60 4.70 11.11
CA VAL A 184 3.37 3.26 11.16
C VAL A 184 2.35 2.95 12.24
N LEU A 185 1.30 2.21 11.88
CA LEU A 185 0.27 1.77 12.82
C LEU A 185 0.77 0.58 13.67
N ASP A 186 0.54 0.59 14.98
CA ASP A 186 0.55 -0.65 15.76
C ASP A 186 -0.68 -1.50 15.38
N ALA A 187 -0.51 -2.23 14.28
CA ALA A 187 -1.60 -3.00 13.67
C ALA A 187 -2.11 -4.12 14.58
N ARG A 188 -1.24 -4.70 15.42
CA ARG A 188 -1.62 -5.73 16.38
C ARG A 188 -2.55 -5.17 17.44
N ARG A 189 -2.20 -4.03 18.04
CA ARG A 189 -3.06 -3.36 19.00
C ARG A 189 -4.38 -2.93 18.36
N ALA A 190 -4.36 -2.42 17.14
CA ALA A 190 -5.57 -2.06 16.39
C ALA A 190 -6.48 -3.30 16.19
N ALA A 191 -5.91 -4.47 15.87
CA ALA A 191 -6.65 -5.72 15.75
C ALA A 191 -7.26 -6.17 17.08
N GLU A 192 -6.50 -6.13 18.18
CA GLU A 192 -6.99 -6.45 19.52
C GLU A 192 -8.16 -5.56 19.93
N LEU A 193 -8.07 -4.25 19.67
CA LEU A 193 -9.14 -3.30 19.96
C LEU A 193 -10.39 -3.56 19.10
N ALA A 194 -10.23 -3.76 17.79
CA ALA A 194 -11.35 -4.05 16.88
C ALA A 194 -12.07 -5.35 17.28
N HIS A 195 -11.32 -6.42 17.50
CA HIS A 195 -11.86 -7.72 17.89
C HIS A 195 -12.49 -7.69 19.28
N GLY A 196 -12.01 -6.83 20.18
CA GLY A 196 -12.58 -6.65 21.53
C GLY A 196 -14.05 -6.22 21.52
N VAL A 197 -14.52 -5.59 20.45
CA VAL A 197 -15.94 -5.21 20.25
C VAL A 197 -16.63 -6.06 19.18
N GLY A 198 -15.94 -7.07 18.61
CA GLY A 198 -16.47 -7.95 17.57
C GLY A 198 -16.39 -7.36 16.16
N ALA A 199 -15.65 -6.27 15.94
CA ALA A 199 -15.42 -5.69 14.64
C ALA A 199 -14.32 -6.44 13.87
N LYS A 200 -14.39 -6.42 12.52
CA LYS A 200 -13.33 -6.88 11.62
C LYS A 200 -12.33 -5.77 11.36
N LEU A 201 -11.06 -6.13 11.09
CA LEU A 201 -10.01 -5.18 10.73
C LEU A 201 -9.53 -5.41 9.30
N LEU A 202 -9.65 -4.38 8.45
CA LEU A 202 -8.97 -4.29 7.16
C LEU A 202 -7.77 -3.34 7.28
N LEU A 203 -6.63 -3.77 6.77
CA LEU A 203 -5.42 -2.95 6.67
C LEU A 203 -5.07 -2.64 5.20
N ASP A 204 -4.92 -1.35 4.88
CA ASP A 204 -4.26 -0.92 3.64
C ASP A 204 -2.74 -0.97 3.83
N GLY A 205 -2.11 -2.01 3.29
CA GLY A 205 -0.68 -2.29 3.36
C GLY A 205 0.15 -1.68 2.22
N CYS A 206 -0.42 -0.82 1.37
CA CYS A 206 0.25 -0.29 0.18
C CYS A 206 1.62 0.35 0.46
N GLN A 207 1.77 1.02 1.58
CA GLN A 207 3.03 1.65 1.97
C GLN A 207 3.85 0.76 2.93
N ALA A 208 3.24 -0.23 3.56
CA ALA A 208 3.92 -1.14 4.48
C ALA A 208 4.70 -2.24 3.75
N VAL A 209 4.04 -2.94 2.84
CA VAL A 209 4.58 -4.13 2.13
C VAL A 209 5.94 -3.91 1.45
N PRO A 210 6.25 -2.75 0.85
CA PRO A 210 7.58 -2.53 0.27
C PRO A 210 8.69 -2.20 1.29
N ARG A 211 8.35 -2.00 2.57
CA ARG A 211 9.26 -1.43 3.59
C ARG A 211 9.38 -2.23 4.88
N LEU A 212 8.33 -2.96 5.23
CA LEU A 212 8.22 -3.65 6.51
C LEU A 212 7.94 -5.13 6.28
N PRO A 213 8.50 -6.02 7.10
CA PRO A 213 8.03 -7.40 7.17
C PRO A 213 6.55 -7.42 7.53
N VAL A 214 5.76 -8.15 6.76
CA VAL A 214 4.32 -8.32 6.98
C VAL A 214 4.04 -9.80 7.23
N ASP A 215 3.39 -10.09 8.35
CA ASP A 215 2.83 -11.39 8.68
C ASP A 215 1.37 -11.17 9.09
N VAL A 216 0.45 -11.41 8.15
CA VAL A 216 -0.99 -11.13 8.34
C VAL A 216 -1.60 -11.96 9.49
N ALA A 217 -1.06 -13.15 9.75
CA ALA A 217 -1.49 -13.97 10.89
C ALA A 217 -1.04 -13.35 12.22
N ALA A 218 0.22 -12.90 12.30
CA ALA A 218 0.75 -12.24 13.50
C ALA A 218 0.16 -10.85 13.74
N LEU A 219 -0.16 -10.10 12.68
CA LEU A 219 -0.87 -8.81 12.77
C LEU A 219 -2.29 -8.97 13.30
N GLY A 220 -2.92 -10.13 13.07
CA GLY A 220 -4.28 -10.41 13.54
C GLY A 220 -5.38 -9.74 12.71
N CYS A 221 -5.09 -9.12 11.58
CA CYS A 221 -6.10 -8.52 10.72
C CYS A 221 -7.01 -9.58 10.07
N ASP A 222 -8.15 -9.13 9.54
CA ASP A 222 -9.13 -9.98 8.86
C ASP A 222 -9.02 -9.86 7.34
N PHE A 223 -8.61 -8.67 6.86
CA PHE A 223 -8.31 -8.37 5.46
C PHE A 223 -7.03 -7.53 5.35
N TYR A 224 -6.27 -7.75 4.29
CA TYR A 224 -5.05 -7.00 3.98
C TYR A 224 -4.97 -6.73 2.48
N VAL A 225 -4.70 -5.49 2.08
CA VAL A 225 -4.64 -5.12 0.66
C VAL A 225 -3.34 -4.40 0.31
N PHE A 226 -2.81 -4.65 -0.89
CA PHE A 226 -1.70 -3.87 -1.42
C PHE A 226 -1.65 -3.87 -2.96
N SER A 227 -0.91 -2.92 -3.52
CA SER A 227 -0.71 -2.77 -4.96
C SER A 227 0.74 -3.05 -5.34
N ALA A 228 0.96 -3.85 -6.38
CA ALA A 228 2.29 -4.25 -6.82
C ALA A 228 3.17 -3.09 -7.29
N HIS A 229 2.59 -2.04 -7.88
CA HIS A 229 3.36 -0.92 -8.43
C HIS A 229 4.10 -0.10 -7.37
N LYS A 230 3.79 -0.25 -6.08
CA LYS A 230 4.53 0.34 -4.97
C LYS A 230 5.60 -0.59 -4.41
N LEU A 231 5.47 -1.90 -4.68
CA LEU A 231 6.40 -2.98 -4.34
C LEU A 231 7.34 -3.29 -5.52
N TYR A 232 7.81 -2.28 -6.25
CA TYR A 232 8.70 -2.43 -7.42
C TYR A 232 8.12 -3.29 -8.57
N GLY A 233 6.88 -3.75 -8.45
CA GLY A 233 6.14 -4.57 -9.41
C GLY A 233 5.36 -3.75 -10.45
N PRO A 234 4.68 -4.40 -11.41
CA PRO A 234 3.92 -3.73 -12.45
C PRO A 234 2.66 -3.03 -11.93
N THR A 235 2.13 -2.11 -12.73
CA THR A 235 0.79 -1.54 -12.55
C THR A 235 -0.31 -2.55 -12.93
N GLY A 236 -1.54 -2.31 -12.50
CA GLY A 236 -2.71 -3.13 -12.89
C GLY A 236 -2.77 -4.49 -12.22
N ILE A 237 -1.98 -4.72 -11.18
CA ILE A 237 -2.01 -5.88 -10.31
C ILE A 237 -1.85 -5.49 -8.85
N GLY A 238 -2.53 -6.19 -7.97
CA GLY A 238 -2.46 -6.09 -6.52
C GLY A 238 -3.02 -7.35 -5.88
N VAL A 239 -3.09 -7.35 -4.58
CA VAL A 239 -3.54 -8.49 -3.78
C VAL A 239 -4.54 -8.01 -2.74
N LEU A 240 -5.62 -8.75 -2.60
CA LEU A 240 -6.44 -8.82 -1.41
C LEU A 240 -6.15 -10.15 -0.72
N TRP A 241 -5.67 -10.12 0.51
CA TRP A 241 -5.71 -11.25 1.42
C TRP A 241 -6.92 -11.12 2.34
N GLY A 242 -7.59 -12.23 2.61
CA GLY A 242 -8.65 -12.30 3.60
C GLY A 242 -8.65 -13.65 4.30
N ARG A 243 -9.08 -13.70 5.56
CA ARG A 243 -9.24 -14.98 6.27
C ARG A 243 -10.14 -15.92 5.49
N GLY A 244 -9.74 -17.19 5.38
CA GLY A 244 -10.43 -18.17 4.55
C GLY A 244 -11.94 -18.25 4.84
N GLU A 245 -12.34 -18.26 6.12
CA GLU A 245 -13.76 -18.30 6.52
C GLU A 245 -14.55 -17.05 6.09
N LEU A 246 -13.89 -15.88 6.00
CA LEU A 246 -14.54 -14.66 5.52
C LEU A 246 -14.72 -14.70 4.01
N LEU A 247 -13.67 -15.09 3.27
CA LEU A 247 -13.74 -15.22 1.82
C LEU A 247 -14.79 -16.27 1.38
N GLU A 248 -14.88 -17.40 2.10
CA GLU A 248 -15.90 -18.42 1.81
C GLU A 248 -17.33 -17.90 2.00
N ALA A 249 -17.57 -17.06 3.00
CA ALA A 249 -18.89 -16.49 3.28
C ALA A 249 -19.28 -15.36 2.30
N MET A 250 -18.31 -14.77 1.56
CA MET A 250 -18.57 -13.63 0.66
C MET A 250 -19.17 -14.08 -0.67
N PRO A 251 -20.19 -13.38 -1.18
CA PRO A 251 -20.70 -13.59 -2.54
C PRO A 251 -19.67 -13.13 -3.59
N PRO A 252 -19.84 -13.54 -4.87
CA PRO A 252 -18.97 -13.06 -5.95
C PRO A 252 -18.98 -11.54 -6.08
N TYR A 253 -17.81 -10.98 -6.44
CA TYR A 253 -17.67 -9.55 -6.73
C TYR A 253 -18.10 -9.18 -8.14
N GLN A 254 -17.63 -9.95 -9.12
CA GLN A 254 -17.96 -9.78 -10.54
C GLN A 254 -18.43 -11.10 -11.11
N GLY A 255 -19.40 -11.05 -12.05
CA GLY A 255 -19.88 -12.23 -12.75
C GLY A 255 -19.19 -12.39 -14.10
N GLY A 256 -18.80 -13.62 -14.45
CA GLY A 256 -18.17 -13.90 -15.73
C GLY A 256 -17.65 -15.32 -15.85
N GLY A 257 -16.72 -15.52 -16.77
CA GLY A 257 -15.98 -16.79 -16.88
C GLY A 257 -14.94 -16.92 -15.75
N ALA A 258 -14.39 -18.11 -15.60
CA ALA A 258 -13.40 -18.54 -14.60
C ALA A 258 -13.94 -18.68 -13.16
N MET A 259 -14.77 -17.78 -12.68
CA MET A 259 -15.26 -17.69 -11.30
C MET A 259 -16.48 -18.59 -10.99
N ILE A 260 -16.96 -19.35 -11.97
CA ILE A 260 -18.15 -20.22 -11.89
C ILE A 260 -17.76 -21.70 -11.75
N ASP A 261 -18.61 -22.47 -11.09
CA ASP A 261 -18.60 -23.93 -11.12
C ASP A 261 -19.55 -24.42 -12.22
N LYS A 262 -20.85 -24.05 -12.16
CA LYS A 262 -21.85 -24.43 -13.14
C LYS A 262 -22.73 -23.24 -13.50
N VAL A 263 -23.03 -23.07 -14.80
CA VAL A 263 -23.93 -22.04 -15.33
C VAL A 263 -25.07 -22.69 -16.11
N SER A 264 -26.31 -22.23 -15.85
CA SER A 264 -27.48 -22.49 -16.64
C SER A 264 -28.40 -21.25 -16.65
N PHE A 265 -29.35 -21.19 -17.56
CA PHE A 265 -30.36 -20.11 -17.53
C PHE A 265 -31.24 -20.13 -16.27
N ALA A 266 -31.29 -21.26 -15.55
CA ALA A 266 -32.06 -21.38 -14.31
C ALA A 266 -31.24 -20.90 -13.07
N GLY A 267 -29.93 -20.75 -13.19
CA GLY A 267 -29.06 -20.29 -12.08
C GLY A 267 -27.59 -20.66 -12.27
N THR A 268 -26.77 -20.14 -11.39
CA THR A 268 -25.31 -20.31 -11.40
C THR A 268 -24.81 -20.72 -10.04
N THR A 269 -23.84 -21.65 -9.99
CA THR A 269 -23.02 -21.94 -8.83
C THR A 269 -21.61 -21.41 -9.06
N TYR A 270 -20.92 -21.05 -7.98
CA TYR A 270 -19.65 -20.33 -8.04
C TYR A 270 -18.51 -21.21 -7.54
N ALA A 271 -17.32 -20.94 -8.07
CA ALA A 271 -16.09 -21.56 -7.60
C ALA A 271 -15.79 -21.17 -6.15
N ALA A 272 -14.91 -21.94 -5.50
CA ALA A 272 -14.35 -21.56 -4.22
C ALA A 272 -13.38 -20.35 -4.37
N PRO A 273 -13.10 -19.60 -3.30
CA PRO A 273 -11.98 -18.66 -3.29
C PRO A 273 -10.65 -19.34 -3.65
N PRO A 274 -9.72 -18.64 -4.28
CA PRO A 274 -9.78 -17.24 -4.72
C PRO A 274 -10.51 -17.06 -6.06
N ALA A 275 -10.75 -18.15 -6.83
CA ALA A 275 -11.31 -18.12 -8.18
C ALA A 275 -12.67 -17.39 -8.24
N ARG A 276 -13.51 -17.49 -7.19
CA ARG A 276 -14.79 -16.78 -7.06
C ARG A 276 -14.68 -15.27 -7.28
N PHE A 277 -13.52 -14.69 -6.96
CA PHE A 277 -13.29 -13.24 -7.03
C PHE A 277 -12.45 -12.82 -8.25
N GLU A 278 -11.98 -13.78 -9.06
CA GLU A 278 -11.11 -13.54 -10.22
C GLU A 278 -11.85 -13.82 -11.54
N ALA A 279 -12.86 -12.98 -11.85
CA ALA A 279 -13.68 -13.16 -13.03
C ALA A 279 -12.95 -12.79 -14.33
N GLY A 280 -13.06 -13.63 -15.35
CA GLY A 280 -12.47 -13.42 -16.67
C GLY A 280 -11.04 -13.90 -16.80
N THR A 281 -10.35 -13.54 -17.89
CA THR A 281 -8.94 -13.83 -18.06
C THR A 281 -8.13 -12.93 -17.14
N PRO A 282 -7.29 -13.48 -16.23
CA PRO A 282 -6.54 -12.68 -15.29
C PRO A 282 -5.37 -11.93 -15.95
N HIS A 283 -4.80 -10.99 -15.23
CA HIS A 283 -3.57 -10.29 -15.65
C HIS A 283 -2.33 -11.17 -15.48
N ILE A 284 -2.21 -12.21 -16.33
CA ILE A 284 -1.19 -13.28 -16.23
C ILE A 284 0.21 -12.70 -16.07
N VAL A 285 0.61 -11.82 -16.99
CA VAL A 285 1.96 -11.25 -17.00
C VAL A 285 2.22 -10.32 -15.81
N GLY A 286 1.17 -9.60 -15.36
CA GLY A 286 1.26 -8.79 -14.14
C GLY A 286 1.53 -9.61 -12.88
N VAL A 287 0.92 -10.81 -12.79
CA VAL A 287 1.15 -11.75 -11.68
C VAL A 287 2.59 -12.27 -11.68
N LEU A 288 3.15 -12.59 -12.86
CA LEU A 288 4.55 -13.00 -12.99
C LEU A 288 5.52 -11.85 -12.66
N GLY A 289 5.17 -10.63 -13.04
CA GLY A 289 5.93 -9.43 -12.69
C GLY A 289 5.89 -9.14 -11.18
N LEU A 290 4.76 -9.37 -10.51
CA LEU A 290 4.66 -9.28 -9.05
C LEU A 290 5.54 -10.34 -8.36
N HIS A 291 5.55 -11.58 -8.86
CA HIS A 291 6.43 -12.63 -8.36
C HIS A 291 7.91 -12.17 -8.41
N ALA A 292 8.36 -11.69 -9.57
CA ALA A 292 9.73 -11.21 -9.74
C ALA A 292 10.06 -10.00 -8.83
N ALA A 293 9.09 -9.14 -8.56
CA ALA A 293 9.26 -8.01 -7.64
C ALA A 293 9.42 -8.46 -6.19
N ILE A 294 8.66 -9.47 -5.76
CA ILE A 294 8.80 -10.07 -4.43
C ILE A 294 10.17 -10.74 -4.29
N ASP A 295 10.63 -11.47 -5.30
CA ASP A 295 11.96 -12.10 -5.28
C ASP A 295 13.08 -11.06 -5.22
N TYR A 296 12.93 -9.94 -5.93
CA TYR A 296 13.87 -8.83 -5.86
C TYR A 296 13.96 -8.21 -4.46
N VAL A 297 12.81 -7.95 -3.83
CA VAL A 297 12.74 -7.38 -2.47
C VAL A 297 13.31 -8.35 -1.42
N ASP A 298 12.96 -9.63 -1.50
CA ASP A 298 13.48 -10.65 -0.59
C ASP A 298 14.99 -10.85 -0.71
N ALA A 299 15.53 -10.76 -1.93
CA ALA A 299 16.98 -10.86 -2.15
C ALA A 299 17.76 -9.70 -1.49
N ILE A 300 17.11 -8.56 -1.27
CA ILE A 300 17.67 -7.42 -0.52
C ILE A 300 17.43 -7.62 0.98
N GLY A 301 16.23 -8.07 1.34
CA GLY A 301 15.73 -8.18 2.72
C GLY A 301 15.00 -6.93 3.19
N LEU A 302 13.78 -7.11 3.71
CA LEU A 302 12.91 -5.99 4.14
C LEU A 302 13.51 -5.22 5.32
N GLU A 303 14.23 -5.88 6.23
CA GLU A 303 14.95 -5.22 7.33
C GLU A 303 16.03 -4.27 6.81
N ALA A 304 16.78 -4.69 5.77
CA ALA A 304 17.81 -3.84 5.15
C ALA A 304 17.18 -2.65 4.41
N ILE A 305 16.05 -2.88 3.72
CA ILE A 305 15.28 -1.81 3.07
C ILE A 305 14.78 -0.80 4.10
N HIS A 306 14.15 -1.28 5.17
CA HIS A 306 13.64 -0.43 6.24
C HIS A 306 14.75 0.41 6.91
N ALA A 307 15.87 -0.21 7.22
CA ALA A 307 17.02 0.48 7.83
C ALA A 307 17.60 1.54 6.88
N HIS A 308 17.71 1.22 5.58
CA HIS A 308 18.20 2.13 4.56
C HIS A 308 17.28 3.34 4.37
N GLU A 309 15.99 3.11 4.12
CA GLU A 309 15.01 4.18 3.92
C GLU A 309 14.87 5.04 5.20
N GLY A 310 14.91 4.41 6.38
CA GLY A 310 14.89 5.11 7.67
C GLY A 310 16.12 6.01 7.89
N ALA A 311 17.31 5.59 7.43
CA ALA A 311 18.50 6.44 7.47
C ALA A 311 18.34 7.68 6.58
N LEU A 312 17.84 7.53 5.36
CA LEU A 312 17.59 8.64 4.43
C LEU A 312 16.51 9.60 4.96
N VAL A 313 15.45 9.06 5.60
CA VAL A 313 14.42 9.88 6.25
C VAL A 313 15.02 10.73 7.37
N ARG A 314 15.83 10.13 8.26
CA ARG A 314 16.47 10.88 9.36
C ARG A 314 17.38 11.99 8.81
N GLU A 315 18.24 11.68 7.84
CA GLU A 315 19.14 12.65 7.21
C GLU A 315 18.33 13.80 6.55
N ALA A 316 17.28 13.48 5.80
CA ALA A 316 16.44 14.47 5.16
C ALA A 316 15.68 15.34 6.18
N ARG A 317 15.11 14.74 7.23
CA ARG A 317 14.40 15.49 8.29
C ARG A 317 15.32 16.37 9.07
N GLU A 318 16.53 15.91 9.44
CA GLU A 318 17.53 16.70 10.14
C GLU A 318 17.93 17.91 9.30
N ALA A 319 18.32 17.72 8.04
CA ALA A 319 18.72 18.80 7.14
C ALA A 319 17.58 19.81 6.88
N LEU A 320 16.35 19.34 6.65
CA LEU A 320 15.20 20.21 6.39
C LEU A 320 14.74 20.94 7.66
N SER A 321 14.85 20.35 8.86
CA SER A 321 14.52 21.02 10.13
C SER A 321 15.45 22.18 10.46
N GLY A 322 16.68 22.16 9.91
CA GLY A 322 17.62 23.29 10.00
C GLY A 322 17.23 24.51 9.16
N LEU A 323 16.24 24.38 8.27
CA LEU A 323 15.76 25.46 7.42
C LEU A 323 14.52 26.13 8.07
N ASN A 324 14.65 27.36 8.55
CA ASN A 324 13.55 28.11 9.24
C ASN A 324 12.28 28.29 8.38
N SER A 325 12.40 28.13 7.07
CA SER A 325 11.29 28.21 6.11
C SER A 325 10.50 26.90 5.97
N VAL A 326 10.98 25.79 6.53
CA VAL A 326 10.38 24.46 6.33
C VAL A 326 9.57 24.05 7.58
N ARG A 327 8.35 23.54 7.34
CA ARG A 327 7.54 22.83 8.34
C ARG A 327 7.41 21.37 7.92
N LEU A 328 7.82 20.44 8.78
CA LEU A 328 7.69 19.01 8.60
C LEU A 328 6.39 18.46 9.17
N PHE A 329 5.91 17.35 8.60
CA PHE A 329 4.72 16.61 9.06
C PHE A 329 5.09 15.15 9.31
N GLY A 330 4.35 14.51 10.22
CA GLY A 330 4.53 13.12 10.59
C GLY A 330 5.64 12.88 11.62
N PRO A 331 5.71 11.65 12.15
CA PRO A 331 6.65 11.27 13.20
C PRO A 331 8.10 11.30 12.71
N ALA A 332 9.03 11.38 13.66
CA ALA A 332 10.47 11.45 13.37
C ALA A 332 11.00 10.16 12.71
N ASP A 333 10.42 9.03 13.06
CA ASP A 333 10.73 7.68 12.59
C ASP A 333 9.81 7.21 11.44
N SER A 334 9.27 8.15 10.66
CA SER A 334 8.39 7.84 9.52
C SER A 334 9.02 6.85 8.53
N ALA A 335 8.19 5.94 8.00
CA ALA A 335 8.65 4.88 7.10
C ALA A 335 8.82 5.40 5.66
N GLY A 336 10.05 5.71 5.26
CA GLY A 336 10.43 6.04 3.88
C GLY A 336 9.80 7.32 3.30
N ILE A 337 9.14 8.17 4.10
CA ILE A 337 8.36 9.34 3.64
C ILE A 337 8.69 10.58 4.47
N VAL A 338 8.87 11.72 3.79
CA VAL A 338 9.02 13.04 4.39
C VAL A 338 8.07 14.00 3.72
N SER A 339 7.01 14.43 4.43
CA SER A 339 6.10 15.47 3.98
C SER A 339 6.44 16.82 4.63
N PHE A 340 6.39 17.87 3.84
CA PHE A 340 6.79 19.20 4.29
C PHE A 340 6.08 20.32 3.53
N MET A 341 6.15 21.52 4.09
CA MET A 341 5.79 22.77 3.42
C MET A 341 6.94 23.77 3.53
N VAL A 342 7.07 24.62 2.52
CA VAL A 342 7.94 25.81 2.57
C VAL A 342 7.06 27.03 2.83
N LYS A 343 7.38 27.80 3.88
CA LYS A 343 6.57 28.95 4.31
C LYS A 343 6.42 29.97 3.18
N GLY A 344 5.16 30.33 2.89
CA GLY A 344 4.83 31.31 1.85
C GLY A 344 4.92 30.79 0.42
N VAL A 345 5.24 29.51 0.20
CA VAL A 345 5.38 28.91 -1.14
C VAL A 345 4.36 27.80 -1.32
N HIS A 346 3.64 27.85 -2.45
CA HIS A 346 2.70 26.79 -2.77
C HIS A 346 3.44 25.49 -3.09
N PRO A 347 3.01 24.31 -2.62
CA PRO A 347 3.70 23.03 -2.86
C PRO A 347 3.96 22.70 -4.35
N HIS A 348 3.08 23.14 -5.25
CA HIS A 348 3.30 22.99 -6.70
C HIS A 348 4.53 23.77 -7.19
N ASP A 349 4.73 24.98 -6.70
CA ASP A 349 5.90 25.81 -7.07
C ASP A 349 7.18 25.17 -6.54
N VAL A 350 7.13 24.59 -5.33
CA VAL A 350 8.21 23.79 -4.77
C VAL A 350 8.54 22.63 -5.72
N GLY A 351 7.54 21.85 -6.14
CA GLY A 351 7.72 20.73 -7.07
C GLY A 351 8.33 21.17 -8.40
N THR A 352 7.84 22.26 -8.99
CA THR A 352 8.32 22.80 -10.28
C THR A 352 9.80 23.21 -10.18
N ILE A 353 10.20 23.90 -9.12
CA ILE A 353 11.60 24.36 -8.96
C ILE A 353 12.55 23.18 -8.70
N LEU A 354 12.08 22.16 -7.96
CA LEU A 354 12.85 20.96 -7.76
C LEU A 354 13.06 20.16 -9.04
N ASP A 355 12.01 20.06 -9.88
CA ASP A 355 12.06 19.38 -11.18
C ASP A 355 13.12 20.00 -12.12
N GLU A 356 13.23 21.35 -12.15
CA GLU A 356 14.32 22.03 -12.86
C GLU A 356 15.72 21.61 -12.35
N GLY A 357 15.81 21.19 -11.08
CA GLY A 357 17.00 20.63 -10.46
C GLY A 357 17.13 19.12 -10.60
N ARG A 358 16.27 18.47 -11.39
CA ARG A 358 16.20 17.00 -11.57
C ARG A 358 15.87 16.26 -10.27
N VAL A 359 15.03 16.84 -9.43
CA VAL A 359 14.52 16.22 -8.20
C VAL A 359 13.02 16.04 -8.33
N ALA A 360 12.59 14.80 -8.53
CA ALA A 360 11.18 14.45 -8.65
C ALA A 360 10.56 14.20 -7.29
N ILE A 361 9.65 15.06 -6.87
CA ILE A 361 8.81 14.92 -5.67
C ILE A 361 7.33 15.02 -6.04
N ARG A 362 6.45 14.67 -5.12
CA ARG A 362 5.02 14.90 -5.29
C ARG A 362 4.55 16.13 -4.51
N ALA A 363 3.67 16.93 -5.14
CA ALA A 363 2.98 18.05 -4.51
C ALA A 363 1.46 17.84 -4.59
N GLY A 364 0.72 18.20 -3.54
CA GLY A 364 -0.74 18.11 -3.50
C GLY A 364 -1.28 17.51 -2.21
N HIS A 365 -2.54 17.04 -2.26
CA HIS A 365 -3.20 16.39 -1.12
C HIS A 365 -2.94 14.87 -1.02
N HIS A 366 -2.16 14.29 -1.93
CA HIS A 366 -1.71 12.87 -1.93
C HIS A 366 -2.86 11.85 -1.82
N CYS A 367 -4.03 12.16 -2.38
CA CYS A 367 -5.27 11.39 -2.22
C CYS A 367 -5.69 11.17 -0.74
N ALA A 368 -5.39 12.15 0.13
CA ALA A 368 -5.73 12.20 1.55
C ALA A 368 -6.25 13.61 1.90
N GLN A 369 -7.28 14.06 1.20
CA GLN A 369 -7.83 15.41 1.37
C GLN A 369 -8.35 15.64 2.79
N PRO A 370 -9.05 14.69 3.47
CA PRO A 370 -9.46 14.88 4.86
C PRO A 370 -8.30 15.14 5.83
N LEU A 371 -7.11 14.56 5.56
CA LEU A 371 -5.91 14.86 6.34
C LEU A 371 -5.44 16.30 6.11
N MET A 372 -5.49 16.82 4.87
CA MET A 372 -5.13 18.22 4.60
C MET A 372 -6.08 19.19 5.32
N ASP A 373 -7.38 18.89 5.32
CA ASP A 373 -8.40 19.66 6.03
C ASP A 373 -8.14 19.65 7.55
N HIS A 374 -7.81 18.50 8.13
CA HIS A 374 -7.43 18.35 9.54
C HIS A 374 -6.18 19.17 9.89
N LEU A 375 -5.16 19.16 9.03
CA LEU A 375 -3.93 19.92 9.22
C LEU A 375 -4.10 21.43 8.97
N GLY A 376 -5.25 21.86 8.45
CA GLY A 376 -5.54 23.28 8.11
C GLY A 376 -4.68 23.80 6.96
N ILE A 377 -4.30 22.95 6.01
CA ILE A 377 -3.43 23.27 4.88
C ILE A 377 -4.02 22.74 3.56
N PRO A 378 -3.76 23.42 2.42
CA PRO A 378 -4.31 22.97 1.14
C PRO A 378 -3.58 21.74 0.56
N ALA A 379 -2.29 21.59 0.85
CA ALA A 379 -1.43 20.58 0.25
C ALA A 379 -0.08 20.51 0.97
N THR A 380 0.68 19.44 0.72
CA THR A 380 2.10 19.31 1.10
C THR A 380 2.96 18.98 -0.12
N ALA A 381 4.27 19.23 -0.03
CA ALA A 381 5.28 18.58 -0.81
C ALA A 381 5.70 17.29 -0.07
N ARG A 382 5.93 16.21 -0.82
CA ARG A 382 6.30 14.91 -0.25
C ARG A 382 7.48 14.31 -1.01
N ALA A 383 8.58 14.08 -0.30
CA ALA A 383 9.67 13.23 -0.74
C ALA A 383 9.47 11.82 -0.19
N SER A 384 9.68 10.79 -1.01
CA SER A 384 9.58 9.39 -0.59
C SER A 384 10.67 8.55 -1.21
N PHE A 385 11.35 7.80 -0.37
CA PHE A 385 12.56 7.06 -0.71
C PHE A 385 12.24 5.61 -1.13
N GLY A 386 13.17 5.01 -1.85
CA GLY A 386 13.19 3.61 -2.21
C GLY A 386 14.65 3.12 -2.26
N VAL A 387 14.85 1.83 -2.56
CA VAL A 387 16.16 1.17 -2.55
C VAL A 387 17.19 1.77 -3.52
N TYR A 388 16.76 2.57 -4.48
CA TYR A 388 17.59 3.26 -5.47
C TYR A 388 18.07 4.64 -5.04
N ASN A 389 17.57 5.16 -3.91
CA ASN A 389 17.97 6.46 -3.41
C ASN A 389 19.20 6.34 -2.49
N GLY A 390 19.91 7.44 -2.36
CA GLY A 390 21.07 7.54 -1.49
C GLY A 390 21.27 8.95 -0.92
N PRO A 391 22.32 9.20 -0.10
CA PRO A 391 22.59 10.51 0.50
C PRO A 391 22.70 11.65 -0.50
N ARG A 392 23.16 11.38 -1.74
CA ARG A 392 23.20 12.38 -2.82
C ARG A 392 21.80 12.90 -3.16
N ASP A 393 20.77 12.08 -3.07
CA ASP A 393 19.39 12.46 -3.42
C ASP A 393 18.81 13.32 -2.31
N VAL A 394 19.16 13.05 -1.05
CA VAL A 394 18.86 13.92 0.10
C VAL A 394 19.53 15.28 -0.08
N ALA A 395 20.81 15.31 -0.42
CA ALA A 395 21.54 16.55 -0.67
C ALA A 395 20.93 17.35 -1.84
N ALA A 396 20.48 16.68 -2.90
CA ALA A 396 19.78 17.31 -4.02
C ALA A 396 18.44 17.92 -3.59
N LEU A 397 17.66 17.21 -2.78
CA LEU A 397 16.42 17.71 -2.19
C LEU A 397 16.66 19.00 -1.39
N VAL A 398 17.61 18.98 -0.43
CA VAL A 398 17.93 20.11 0.43
C VAL A 398 18.36 21.32 -0.39
N LYS A 399 19.28 21.14 -1.35
CA LYS A 399 19.74 22.20 -2.26
C LYS A 399 18.57 22.79 -3.07
N GLY A 400 17.62 21.92 -3.51
CA GLY A 400 16.42 22.37 -4.20
C GLY A 400 15.54 23.25 -3.32
N ILE A 401 15.31 22.87 -2.05
CA ILE A 401 14.53 23.65 -1.09
C ILE A 401 15.21 24.97 -0.72
N GLU A 402 16.53 25.00 -0.56
CA GLU A 402 17.28 26.24 -0.39
C GLU A 402 17.13 27.20 -1.58
N ARG A 403 17.09 26.65 -2.82
CA ARG A 403 16.79 27.43 -4.03
C ARG A 403 15.37 28.01 -3.99
N VAL A 404 14.37 27.21 -3.62
CA VAL A 404 12.99 27.68 -3.42
C VAL A 404 12.95 28.85 -2.43
N THR A 405 13.57 28.69 -1.28
CA THR A 405 13.63 29.73 -0.24
C THR A 405 14.29 31.02 -0.77
N ARG A 406 15.34 30.93 -1.59
CA ARG A 406 15.97 32.13 -2.18
C ARG A 406 15.12 32.85 -3.23
N ILE A 407 14.23 32.14 -3.91
CA ILE A 407 13.36 32.73 -4.96
C ILE A 407 12.18 33.47 -4.31
N PHE A 408 11.63 32.96 -3.22
CA PHE A 408 10.40 33.48 -2.58
C PHE A 408 10.63 34.20 -1.24
N GLY A 409 11.81 34.07 -0.63
CA GLY A 409 12.21 34.78 0.60
C GLY A 409 13.19 35.88 0.27
#